data_369acc96f70a78ae4749e243d94fb948
#
_entry.id   369acc96f70a78ae4749e243d94fb948
#
_cell.length_a   1.000
_cell.length_b   1.000
_cell.length_c   1.000
_cell.angle_alpha   90.00
_cell.angle_beta   90.00
_cell.angle_gamma   90.00
#
_symmetry.space_group_name_H-M   'P 1'
#
loop_
_entity.id
_entity.type
_entity.pdbx_description
1 polymer ?
#
loop_
_entity_poly.entity_id
_entity_poly.type
_entity_poly.pdbx_seq_one_letter_code
_entity_poly.pdbx_strand_id
1 'polypeptide(L)'
;MSSDATAKLKTYCKDIDRWAESWAGFPDLDMPVGERIAAEMKPFLLALIAERRTKTTVKKYADYLWILGGEIIRRTHFEERDRRLSGRALLLKYVHERGGPLWNDARYVREHEAYNAACARLYRFLTGSEP
;
A
#
# COMPACT_ATOMS: atom_id res chain seq x y z
N MET A 1 -5.73 -9.40 -18.41
CA MET A 1 -6.11 -9.00 -17.09
C MET A 1 -7.55 -9.39 -16.81
N SER A 2 -7.77 -9.99 -15.70
CA SER A 2 -9.08 -10.55 -15.41
C SER A 2 -10.00 -9.52 -14.74
N SER A 3 -11.17 -9.28 -15.33
CA SER A 3 -12.20 -8.45 -14.70
C SER A 3 -12.72 -9.15 -13.44
N ASP A 4 -12.59 -10.48 -13.36
CA ASP A 4 -12.97 -11.25 -12.17
C ASP A 4 -12.06 -10.90 -10.98
N ALA A 5 -10.75 -10.74 -11.22
CA ALA A 5 -9.82 -10.35 -10.16
C ALA A 5 -10.14 -8.96 -9.65
N THR A 6 -10.45 -8.03 -10.56
CA THR A 6 -10.82 -6.66 -10.19
C THR A 6 -12.10 -6.66 -9.35
N ALA A 7 -13.11 -7.44 -9.78
CA ALA A 7 -14.36 -7.53 -9.03
C ALA A 7 -14.15 -8.16 -7.65
N LYS A 8 -13.30 -9.20 -7.57
CA LYS A 8 -12.97 -9.82 -6.29
C LYS A 8 -12.27 -8.84 -5.37
N LEU A 9 -11.34 -8.05 -5.90
CA LEU A 9 -10.63 -7.06 -5.09
C LEU A 9 -11.61 -6.07 -4.47
N LYS A 10 -12.57 -5.56 -5.22
CA LYS A 10 -13.57 -4.65 -4.69
C LYS A 10 -14.46 -5.33 -3.64
N THR A 11 -14.72 -6.60 -3.81
CA THR A 11 -15.49 -7.37 -2.83
C THR A 11 -14.68 -7.57 -1.54
N TYR A 12 -13.40 -7.89 -1.67
CA TYR A 12 -12.53 -8.14 -0.50
C TYR A 12 -12.14 -6.85 0.21
N CYS A 13 -11.98 -5.77 -0.53
CA CYS A 13 -11.53 -4.47 0.00
C CYS A 13 -12.46 -3.39 -0.52
N LYS A 14 -13.60 -3.23 0.13
CA LYS A 14 -14.66 -2.33 -0.34
C LYS A 14 -14.21 -0.88 -0.43
N ASP A 15 -13.27 -0.48 0.42
CA ASP A 15 -12.82 0.90 0.53
C ASP A 15 -11.64 1.25 -0.36
N ILE A 16 -11.17 0.30 -1.18
CA ILE A 16 -9.90 0.49 -1.89
C ILE A 16 -9.90 1.73 -2.79
N ASP A 17 -11.03 2.06 -3.38
CA ASP A 17 -11.13 3.24 -4.25
C ASP A 17 -11.22 4.55 -3.46
N ARG A 18 -11.33 4.46 -2.13
CA ARG A 18 -11.42 5.62 -1.25
C ARG A 18 -10.18 5.76 -0.36
N TRP A 19 -9.15 4.99 -0.60
CA TRP A 19 -7.94 5.04 0.21
C TRP A 19 -7.30 6.43 0.20
N ALA A 20 -7.16 7.03 -0.98
CA ALA A 20 -6.57 8.36 -1.09
C ALA A 20 -7.33 9.37 -0.24
N GLU A 21 -8.66 9.32 -0.28
CA GLU A 21 -9.50 10.19 0.53
C GLU A 21 -9.28 9.95 2.03
N SER A 22 -9.19 8.68 2.43
CA SER A 22 -9.01 8.33 3.84
C SER A 22 -7.67 8.79 4.41
N TRP A 23 -6.65 8.92 3.57
CA TRP A 23 -5.32 9.35 4.00
C TRP A 23 -5.17 10.87 4.02
N ALA A 24 -6.06 11.60 3.34
CA ALA A 24 -5.89 13.02 3.12
C ALA A 24 -6.21 13.84 4.37
N GLY A 25 -5.19 14.56 4.87
CA GLY A 25 -5.39 15.58 5.89
C GLY A 25 -5.68 16.92 5.22
N PHE A 26 -5.00 17.18 4.10
CA PHE A 26 -5.20 18.36 3.27
C PHE A 26 -5.52 17.89 1.86
N PRO A 27 -6.81 17.77 1.50
CA PRO A 27 -7.21 17.10 0.26
C PRO A 27 -6.51 17.59 -1.00
N ASP A 28 -6.36 18.91 -1.16
CA ASP A 28 -5.73 19.46 -2.36
C ASP A 28 -4.28 19.01 -2.53
N LEU A 29 -3.57 18.79 -1.43
CA LEU A 29 -2.19 18.35 -1.46
C LEU A 29 -2.06 16.83 -1.45
N ASP A 30 -2.89 16.17 -0.65
CA ASP A 30 -2.71 14.75 -0.35
C ASP A 30 -3.43 13.83 -1.31
N MET A 31 -4.60 14.23 -1.83
CA MET A 31 -5.37 13.35 -2.71
C MET A 31 -4.61 12.91 -3.96
N PRO A 32 -3.97 13.83 -4.71
CA PRO A 32 -3.24 13.40 -5.91
C PRO A 32 -2.11 12.42 -5.59
N VAL A 33 -1.43 12.64 -4.47
CA VAL A 33 -0.34 11.75 -4.04
C VAL A 33 -0.90 10.39 -3.64
N GLY A 34 -1.96 10.39 -2.83
CA GLY A 34 -2.61 9.16 -2.39
C GLY A 34 -3.14 8.33 -3.53
N GLU A 35 -3.72 8.98 -4.55
CA GLU A 35 -4.22 8.29 -5.72
C GLU A 35 -3.10 7.58 -6.48
N ARG A 36 -1.94 8.21 -6.60
CA ARG A 36 -0.80 7.60 -7.27
C ARG A 36 -0.26 6.40 -6.46
N ILE A 37 -0.22 6.54 -5.14
CA ILE A 37 0.22 5.43 -4.27
C ILE A 37 -0.74 4.25 -4.38
N ALA A 38 -2.04 4.50 -4.26
CA ALA A 38 -3.04 3.44 -4.32
C ALA A 38 -3.01 2.73 -5.68
N ALA A 39 -2.81 3.50 -6.76
CA ALA A 39 -2.73 2.93 -8.09
C ALA A 39 -1.57 1.93 -8.24
N GLU A 40 -0.47 2.15 -7.51
CA GLU A 40 0.66 1.24 -7.54
C GLU A 40 0.48 0.03 -6.64
N MET A 41 -0.38 0.13 -5.63
CA MET A 41 -0.65 -0.98 -4.73
C MET A 41 -1.64 -1.98 -5.31
N LYS A 42 -2.57 -1.51 -6.13
CA LYS A 42 -3.62 -2.37 -6.69
C LYS A 42 -3.06 -3.57 -7.48
N PRO A 43 -2.06 -3.42 -8.36
CA PRO A 43 -1.51 -4.56 -9.08
C PRO A 43 -0.99 -5.66 -8.16
N PHE A 44 -0.39 -5.29 -7.04
CA PHE A 44 0.10 -6.26 -6.07
C PHE A 44 -1.06 -7.08 -5.49
N LEU A 45 -2.13 -6.41 -5.09
CA LEU A 45 -3.30 -7.09 -4.54
C LEU A 45 -3.98 -7.97 -5.60
N LEU A 46 -4.05 -7.49 -6.84
CA LEU A 46 -4.58 -8.29 -7.94
C LEU A 46 -3.73 -9.53 -8.18
N ALA A 47 -2.41 -9.41 -8.04
CA ALA A 47 -1.52 -10.56 -8.18
C ALA A 47 -1.80 -11.62 -7.11
N LEU A 48 -2.06 -11.19 -5.87
CA LEU A 48 -2.42 -12.12 -4.79
C LEU A 48 -3.71 -12.87 -5.12
N ILE A 49 -4.68 -12.19 -5.69
CA ILE A 49 -5.94 -12.81 -6.09
C ILE A 49 -5.70 -13.81 -7.22
N ALA A 50 -4.84 -13.45 -8.18
CA ALA A 50 -4.48 -14.34 -9.29
C ALA A 50 -3.77 -15.61 -8.78
N GLU A 51 -3.03 -15.50 -7.67
CA GLU A 51 -2.39 -16.63 -7.01
C GLU A 51 -3.37 -17.44 -6.18
N ARG A 52 -4.64 -17.09 -6.21
CA ARG A 52 -5.72 -17.77 -5.48
C ARG A 52 -5.56 -17.70 -3.96
N ARG A 53 -4.97 -16.61 -3.47
CA ARG A 53 -4.93 -16.38 -2.02
C ARG A 53 -6.35 -16.17 -1.51
N THR A 54 -6.56 -16.54 -0.25
CA THR A 54 -7.89 -16.42 0.36
C THR A 54 -8.27 -14.96 0.56
N LYS A 55 -9.57 -14.71 0.71
CA LYS A 55 -10.08 -13.38 1.04
C LYS A 55 -9.40 -12.83 2.29
N THR A 56 -9.27 -13.67 3.33
CA THR A 56 -8.64 -13.26 4.59
C THR A 56 -7.20 -12.79 4.37
N THR A 57 -6.43 -13.54 3.56
CA THR A 57 -5.04 -13.18 3.26
C THR A 57 -4.97 -11.87 2.48
N VAL A 58 -5.77 -11.73 1.42
CA VAL A 58 -5.76 -10.52 0.60
C VAL A 58 -6.15 -9.30 1.45
N LYS A 59 -7.19 -9.45 2.27
CA LYS A 59 -7.63 -8.35 3.12
C LYS A 59 -6.57 -7.96 4.13
N LYS A 60 -5.84 -8.92 4.68
CA LYS A 60 -4.77 -8.65 5.63
C LYS A 60 -3.65 -7.83 4.98
N TYR A 61 -3.22 -8.23 3.77
CA TYR A 61 -2.23 -7.44 3.04
C TYR A 61 -2.77 -6.04 2.73
N ALA A 62 -4.03 -5.94 2.31
CA ALA A 62 -4.63 -4.65 2.03
C ALA A 62 -4.62 -3.75 3.26
N ASP A 63 -4.93 -4.29 4.43
CA ASP A 63 -4.93 -3.51 5.67
C ASP A 63 -3.53 -2.94 5.95
N TYR A 64 -2.48 -3.74 5.77
CA TYR A 64 -1.11 -3.26 6.00
C TYR A 64 -0.68 -2.25 4.93
N LEU A 65 -1.09 -2.44 3.68
CA LEU A 65 -0.79 -1.45 2.64
C LEU A 65 -1.51 -0.14 2.89
N TRP A 66 -2.72 -0.20 3.43
CA TRP A 66 -3.44 1.01 3.81
C TRP A 66 -2.67 1.77 4.88
N ILE A 67 -2.13 1.07 5.88
CA ILE A 67 -1.30 1.68 6.91
C ILE A 67 -0.06 2.31 6.29
N LEU A 68 0.61 1.58 5.38
CA LEU A 68 1.79 2.08 4.68
C LEU A 68 1.49 3.38 3.94
N GLY A 69 0.39 3.43 3.19
CA GLY A 69 0.02 4.63 2.46
C GLY A 69 -0.18 5.82 3.37
N GLY A 70 -0.86 5.61 4.50
CA GLY A 70 -1.06 6.67 5.49
C GLY A 70 0.25 7.18 6.06
N GLU A 71 1.19 6.28 6.34
CA GLU A 71 2.50 6.68 6.86
C GLU A 71 3.29 7.48 5.83
N ILE A 72 3.20 7.10 4.56
CA ILE A 72 3.89 7.84 3.50
C ILE A 72 3.29 9.23 3.35
N ILE A 73 1.97 9.35 3.32
CA ILE A 73 1.30 10.65 3.21
C ILE A 73 1.73 11.56 4.37
N ARG A 74 1.77 11.01 5.59
CA ARG A 74 2.21 11.78 6.75
C ARG A 74 3.61 12.34 6.54
N ARG A 75 4.51 11.54 5.98
CA ARG A 75 5.90 11.95 5.77
C ARG A 75 6.07 13.00 4.68
N THR A 76 5.15 13.07 3.72
CA THR A 76 5.22 14.11 2.69
C THR A 76 4.98 15.51 3.28
N HIS A 77 4.40 15.58 4.47
CA HIS A 77 4.21 16.86 5.14
C HIS A 77 5.50 17.40 5.74
N PHE A 78 6.50 16.54 5.88
CA PHE A 78 7.84 16.94 6.36
C PHE A 78 8.86 16.93 5.23
N GLU A 79 8.53 16.29 4.10
CA GLU A 79 9.42 16.20 2.95
C GLU A 79 8.61 16.54 1.70
N GLU A 80 8.38 17.83 1.49
CA GLU A 80 7.45 18.27 0.44
C GLU A 80 7.86 17.83 -0.96
N ARG A 81 9.16 17.67 -1.21
CA ARG A 81 9.64 17.22 -2.53
C ARG A 81 9.11 15.84 -2.90
N ASP A 82 8.76 15.02 -1.92
CA ASP A 82 8.21 13.71 -2.16
C ASP A 82 6.89 13.76 -2.90
N ARG A 83 6.14 14.85 -2.78
CA ARG A 83 4.87 15.00 -3.48
C ARG A 83 5.01 15.01 -5.00
N ARG A 84 6.21 15.27 -5.50
CA ARG A 84 6.49 15.31 -6.94
C ARG A 84 6.88 13.95 -7.50
N LEU A 85 7.14 12.97 -6.64
CA LEU A 85 7.53 11.64 -7.07
C LEU A 85 6.32 10.88 -7.61
N SER A 86 6.58 9.96 -8.55
CA SER A 86 5.55 9.03 -8.98
C SER A 86 5.16 8.13 -7.82
N GLY A 87 4.02 7.47 -7.93
CA GLY A 87 3.61 6.52 -6.91
C GLY A 87 4.64 5.43 -6.69
N ARG A 88 5.20 4.90 -7.80
CA ARG A 88 6.23 3.88 -7.72
C ARG A 88 7.49 4.40 -7.03
N ALA A 89 7.96 5.58 -7.40
CA ALA A 89 9.16 6.16 -6.79
C ALA A 89 8.97 6.40 -5.31
N LEU A 90 7.77 6.86 -4.91
CA LEU A 90 7.44 7.06 -3.51
C LEU A 90 7.48 5.75 -2.74
N LEU A 91 6.83 4.73 -3.26
CA LEU A 91 6.84 3.44 -2.59
C LEU A 91 8.27 2.91 -2.46
N LEU A 92 9.07 2.99 -3.52
CA LEU A 92 10.44 2.49 -3.49
C LEU A 92 11.35 3.30 -2.58
N LYS A 93 10.98 4.55 -2.29
CA LYS A 93 11.71 5.34 -1.31
C LYS A 93 11.48 4.82 0.12
N TYR A 94 10.26 4.36 0.41
CA TYR A 94 9.87 4.03 1.78
C TYR A 94 9.82 2.55 2.10
N VAL A 95 9.72 1.68 1.10
CA VAL A 95 9.77 0.23 1.34
C VAL A 95 11.11 -0.33 0.88
N HIS A 96 11.53 -1.40 1.54
CA HIS A 96 12.78 -2.08 1.24
C HIS A 96 12.64 -3.56 1.57
N GLU A 97 13.69 -4.32 1.36
CA GLU A 97 13.62 -5.78 1.50
C GLU A 97 13.33 -6.26 2.92
N ARG A 98 13.44 -5.38 3.92
CA ARG A 98 13.17 -5.73 5.31
C ARG A 98 11.88 -5.13 5.85
N GLY A 99 11.24 -4.24 5.12
CA GLY A 99 10.00 -3.64 5.59
C GLY A 99 9.73 -2.27 5.03
N GLY A 100 9.10 -1.43 5.85
CA GLY A 100 8.70 -0.08 5.47
C GLY A 100 8.95 0.94 6.57
N PRO A 101 8.34 2.12 6.44
CA PRO A 101 8.51 3.17 7.45
C PRO A 101 7.91 2.72 8.78
N LEU A 102 8.43 3.29 9.86
CA LEU A 102 7.96 2.94 11.19
C LEU A 102 6.45 3.21 11.32
N TRP A 103 5.72 2.21 11.78
CA TRP A 103 4.30 2.34 12.09
C TRP A 103 4.17 2.61 13.59
N ASN A 104 4.02 3.89 13.93
CA ASN A 104 4.03 4.33 15.33
C ASN A 104 2.83 3.84 16.14
N ASP A 105 1.71 3.54 15.48
CA ASP A 105 0.50 3.12 16.16
C ASP A 105 0.40 1.61 16.39
N ALA A 106 1.42 0.85 15.96
CA ALA A 106 1.42 -0.59 16.19
C ALA A 106 1.48 -0.87 17.70
N ARG A 107 0.54 -1.68 18.18
CA ARG A 107 0.45 -1.99 19.61
C ARG A 107 1.42 -3.07 20.05
N TYR A 108 1.71 -4.00 19.15
CA TYR A 108 2.52 -5.17 19.48
C TYR A 108 3.62 -5.36 18.47
N VAL A 109 4.75 -5.89 18.94
CA VAL A 109 5.88 -6.21 18.06
C VAL A 109 5.44 -7.09 16.90
N ARG A 110 4.54 -8.05 17.18
CA ARG A 110 4.05 -8.98 16.17
C ARG A 110 3.30 -8.27 15.04
N GLU A 111 2.50 -7.25 15.38
CA GLU A 111 1.80 -6.47 14.36
C GLU A 111 2.78 -5.70 13.49
N HIS A 112 3.80 -5.12 14.10
CA HIS A 112 4.82 -4.38 13.37
C HIS A 112 5.62 -5.30 12.45
N GLU A 113 5.92 -6.50 12.91
CA GLU A 113 6.62 -7.49 12.09
C GLU A 113 5.79 -7.92 10.89
N ALA A 114 4.49 -8.13 11.09
CA ALA A 114 3.60 -8.50 9.99
C ALA A 114 3.46 -7.37 8.97
N TYR A 115 3.36 -6.13 9.45
CA TYR A 115 3.34 -4.96 8.60
C TYR A 115 4.64 -4.88 7.77
N ASN A 116 5.79 -5.04 8.42
CA ASN A 116 7.07 -5.00 7.71
C ASN A 116 7.19 -6.13 6.68
N ALA A 117 6.66 -7.30 7.00
CA ALA A 117 6.66 -8.41 6.05
C ALA A 117 5.84 -8.08 4.81
N ALA A 118 4.69 -7.43 4.99
CA ALA A 118 3.85 -7.00 3.87
C ALA A 118 4.57 -5.95 3.02
N CYS A 119 5.22 -4.98 3.66
CA CYS A 119 5.97 -3.95 2.96
C CYS A 119 7.15 -4.55 2.17
N ALA A 120 7.86 -5.50 2.76
CA ALA A 120 8.97 -6.17 2.09
C ALA A 120 8.48 -6.96 0.87
N ARG A 121 7.32 -7.59 0.98
CA ARG A 121 6.76 -8.33 -0.13
C ARG A 121 6.33 -7.39 -1.26
N LEU A 122 5.74 -6.24 -0.92
CA LEU A 122 5.42 -5.22 -1.91
C LEU A 122 6.70 -4.76 -2.61
N TYR A 123 7.77 -4.53 -1.86
CA TYR A 123 9.06 -4.14 -2.43
C TYR A 123 9.54 -5.15 -3.48
N ARG A 124 9.51 -6.44 -3.13
CA ARG A 124 9.93 -7.49 -4.06
C ARG A 124 9.05 -7.52 -5.31
N PHE A 125 7.75 -7.30 -5.13
CA PHE A 125 6.83 -7.23 -6.26
C PHE A 125 7.18 -6.06 -7.18
N LEU A 126 7.41 -4.88 -6.60
CA LEU A 126 7.71 -3.67 -7.37
C LEU A 126 9.05 -3.77 -8.11
N THR A 127 10.02 -4.47 -7.53
CA THR A 127 11.35 -4.59 -8.15
C THR A 127 11.47 -5.82 -9.05
N GLY A 128 10.41 -6.62 -9.15
CA GLY A 128 10.44 -7.82 -9.97
C GLY A 128 11.21 -8.98 -9.36
N SER A 129 11.57 -8.88 -8.07
CA SER A 129 12.29 -9.96 -7.36
C SER A 129 11.34 -11.05 -6.88
N GLU A 130 10.07 -10.77 -6.85
CA GLU A 130 9.04 -11.72 -6.42
C GLU A 130 8.45 -12.40 -7.63
N PRO A 131 8.51 -13.72 -7.70
CA PRO A 131 7.91 -14.44 -8.82
C PRO A 131 6.40 -14.34 -8.78
#